data_fbcc1d064bf80b5248aa814fba7fbe70
#
_entry.id   fbcc1d064bf80b5248aa814fba7fbe70
#
_cell.length_a   1.000
_cell.length_b   1.000
_cell.length_c   1.000
_cell.angle_alpha   90.00
_cell.angle_beta   90.00
_cell.angle_gamma   90.00
#
_symmetry.space_group_name_H-M   'P 1'
#
loop_
_entity.id
_entity.type
_entity.pdbx_description
1 polymer ?
#
loop_
_entity_poly.entity_id
_entity_poly.type
_entity_poly.pdbx_seq_one_letter_code
_entity_poly.pdbx_strand_id
1 'polypeptide(L)'
;MRFCLIGFVLSFNLLSVAFAQWVPKLKPQAEQSPERVLFVGNSYIYYNNSLHNHVADLVKAADPELGTRLRFKSSTIGGSALHHHNVAHLTEVGRIGVQQAFEWVVLQGGSGEPLSRNRRQTFRTVAKEHADLIKARGGQVALFLTPAYEAPHARYSAQNIELNESMYVEVGNEIGALVIPVGLAFREAYQRFPNLKLHLPDGTHPSLLGTYLAACTTYATLYGRSPVGVKYNKLDPSYLSHSANAIDEATAAQLQQVAQDVVTEFFQRK
;
A
#
# COMPACT_ATOMS: atom_id res chain seq x y z
N MET A 1 -56.43 43.18 -10.75
CA MET A 1 -54.97 43.22 -10.63
C MET A 1 -54.49 41.77 -10.36
N ARG A 2 -53.86 41.14 -11.36
CA ARG A 2 -53.29 39.80 -11.23
C ARG A 2 -51.76 39.94 -11.04
N PHE A 3 -51.25 39.56 -9.89
CA PHE A 3 -49.81 39.50 -9.61
C PHE A 3 -49.24 38.19 -10.16
N CYS A 4 -48.36 38.27 -11.16
CA CYS A 4 -47.53 37.14 -11.56
C CYS A 4 -46.30 37.06 -10.66
N LEU A 5 -46.19 36.00 -9.89
CA LEU A 5 -44.95 35.65 -9.20
C LEU A 5 -44.04 34.91 -10.18
N ILE A 6 -42.93 35.57 -10.54
CA ILE A 6 -41.84 34.94 -11.30
C ILE A 6 -40.93 34.26 -10.26
N GLY A 7 -40.98 32.93 -10.22
CA GLY A 7 -40.06 32.11 -9.40
C GLY A 7 -38.69 32.03 -10.10
N PHE A 8 -37.66 32.58 -9.45
CA PHE A 8 -36.27 32.43 -9.89
C PHE A 8 -35.73 31.07 -9.39
N VAL A 9 -35.55 30.12 -10.29
CA VAL A 9 -34.88 28.87 -9.99
C VAL A 9 -33.37 29.11 -10.07
N LEU A 10 -32.69 29.22 -8.94
CA LEU A 10 -31.23 29.21 -8.86
C LEU A 10 -30.74 27.76 -9.06
N SER A 11 -30.24 27.48 -10.26
CA SER A 11 -29.52 26.25 -10.54
C SER A 11 -28.12 26.35 -9.91
N PHE A 12 -27.91 25.64 -8.80
CA PHE A 12 -26.57 25.42 -8.24
C PHE A 12 -25.81 24.43 -9.15
N ASN A 13 -24.95 24.95 -9.99
CA ASN A 13 -23.94 24.13 -10.66
C ASN A 13 -22.89 23.71 -9.61
N LEU A 14 -22.97 22.49 -9.13
CA LEU A 14 -21.88 21.82 -8.42
C LEU A 14 -20.74 21.62 -9.43
N LEU A 15 -19.77 22.53 -9.41
CA LEU A 15 -18.48 22.31 -10.06
C LEU A 15 -17.82 21.12 -9.34
N SER A 16 -17.94 19.94 -9.90
CA SER A 16 -17.10 18.80 -9.53
C SER A 16 -15.66 19.16 -9.91
N VAL A 17 -14.83 19.47 -8.91
CA VAL A 17 -13.39 19.59 -9.11
C VAL A 17 -12.92 18.18 -9.45
N ALA A 18 -12.72 17.91 -10.73
CA ALA A 18 -12.06 16.70 -11.18
C ALA A 18 -10.61 16.77 -10.72
N PHE A 19 -10.26 16.08 -9.65
CA PHE A 19 -8.88 15.86 -9.28
C PHE A 19 -8.22 15.07 -10.41
N ALA A 20 -7.02 15.50 -10.85
CA ALA A 20 -6.25 14.75 -11.83
C ALA A 20 -5.97 13.35 -11.27
N GLN A 21 -6.58 12.33 -11.83
CA GLN A 21 -6.33 10.95 -11.44
C GLN A 21 -5.03 10.49 -12.10
N TRP A 22 -4.09 10.05 -11.27
CA TRP A 22 -2.85 9.45 -11.76
C TRP A 22 -3.11 8.02 -12.24
N VAL A 23 -2.74 7.72 -13.49
CA VAL A 23 -3.02 6.43 -14.14
C VAL A 23 -1.79 5.53 -14.08
N PRO A 24 -1.85 4.37 -13.41
CA PRO A 24 -0.76 3.40 -13.42
C PRO A 24 -0.67 2.69 -14.78
N LYS A 25 0.54 2.62 -15.36
CA LYS A 25 0.78 1.94 -16.65
C LYS A 25 0.88 0.43 -16.50
N LEU A 26 1.58 -0.03 -15.44
CA LEU A 26 1.68 -1.46 -15.15
C LEU A 26 0.48 -1.89 -14.32
N LYS A 27 -0.18 -2.96 -14.74
CA LYS A 27 -1.36 -3.53 -14.07
C LYS A 27 -1.03 -4.90 -13.51
N PRO A 28 -1.69 -5.33 -12.41
CA PRO A 28 -1.59 -6.70 -11.93
C PRO A 28 -1.96 -7.68 -13.04
N GLN A 29 -1.22 -8.76 -13.14
CA GLN A 29 -1.66 -9.89 -13.95
C GLN A 29 -2.59 -10.75 -13.08
N ALA A 30 -3.64 -11.31 -13.70
CA ALA A 30 -4.55 -12.18 -12.99
C ALA A 30 -3.82 -13.46 -12.52
N GLU A 31 -4.15 -13.90 -11.29
CA GLU A 31 -3.73 -15.19 -10.73
C GLU A 31 -2.21 -15.43 -10.67
N GLN A 32 -1.44 -14.38 -10.38
CA GLN A 32 -0.03 -14.57 -10.07
C GLN A 32 0.15 -15.34 -8.76
N SER A 33 1.23 -16.07 -8.67
CA SER A 33 1.57 -16.88 -7.49
C SER A 33 3.02 -16.72 -7.08
N PRO A 34 3.49 -15.47 -6.79
CA PRO A 34 4.88 -15.26 -6.39
C PRO A 34 5.17 -15.94 -5.05
N GLU A 35 6.26 -16.69 -5.00
CA GLU A 35 6.72 -17.40 -3.82
C GLU A 35 7.81 -16.64 -3.06
N ARG A 36 8.61 -15.83 -3.75
CA ARG A 36 9.77 -15.12 -3.21
C ARG A 36 9.57 -13.62 -3.31
N VAL A 37 9.21 -13.00 -2.20
CA VAL A 37 8.96 -11.56 -2.12
C VAL A 37 9.82 -10.92 -1.04
N LEU A 38 10.51 -9.84 -1.38
CA LEU A 38 11.26 -9.00 -0.45
C LEU A 38 10.52 -7.68 -0.22
N PHE A 39 10.33 -7.32 1.04
CA PHE A 39 9.79 -6.03 1.44
C PHE A 39 10.93 -5.15 2.00
N VAL A 40 11.11 -3.97 1.42
CA VAL A 40 12.14 -3.00 1.82
C VAL A 40 11.48 -1.68 2.20
N GLY A 41 11.71 -1.22 3.43
CA GLY A 41 11.07 0.02 3.88
C GLY A 41 11.35 0.36 5.34
N ASN A 42 10.38 0.94 6.00
CA ASN A 42 10.51 1.45 7.36
C ASN A 42 9.36 1.00 8.28
N SER A 43 9.02 1.80 9.28
CA SER A 43 7.99 1.50 10.28
C SER A 43 6.60 1.22 9.69
N TYR A 44 6.25 1.76 8.54
CA TYR A 44 5.00 1.42 7.88
C TYR A 44 4.90 -0.06 7.50
N ILE A 45 6.05 -0.72 7.31
CA ILE A 45 6.12 -2.16 6.97
C ILE A 45 6.29 -3.02 8.22
N TYR A 46 7.13 -2.62 9.21
CA TYR A 46 7.45 -3.53 10.32
C TYR A 46 6.47 -3.47 11.50
N TYR A 47 5.62 -2.44 11.64
CA TYR A 47 4.64 -2.40 12.72
C TYR A 47 3.71 -3.63 12.71
N ASN A 48 3.16 -3.95 13.90
CA ASN A 48 2.16 -5.00 14.08
C ASN A 48 2.59 -6.36 13.53
N ASN A 49 3.78 -6.83 13.86
CA ASN A 49 4.36 -8.10 13.39
C ASN A 49 4.74 -8.13 11.89
N SER A 50 4.94 -6.97 11.30
CA SER A 50 5.42 -6.79 9.92
C SER A 50 4.47 -7.25 8.81
N LEU A 51 4.23 -6.35 7.88
CA LEU A 51 3.31 -6.52 6.75
C LEU A 51 3.54 -7.82 5.96
N HIS A 52 4.80 -8.22 5.76
CA HIS A 52 5.13 -9.43 4.99
C HIS A 52 4.57 -10.71 5.62
N ASN A 53 4.48 -10.79 6.95
CA ASN A 53 3.87 -11.91 7.64
C ASN A 53 2.36 -11.97 7.38
N HIS A 54 1.67 -10.83 7.47
CA HIS A 54 0.23 -10.76 7.23
C HIS A 54 -0.13 -11.06 5.77
N VAL A 55 0.68 -10.62 4.81
CA VAL A 55 0.50 -10.99 3.40
C VAL A 55 0.71 -12.49 3.21
N ALA A 56 1.75 -13.08 3.84
CA ALA A 56 1.99 -14.51 3.78
C ALA A 56 0.83 -15.31 4.38
N ASP A 57 0.27 -14.85 5.49
CA ASP A 57 -0.85 -15.54 6.13
C ASP A 57 -2.16 -15.41 5.35
N LEU A 58 -2.40 -14.28 4.67
CA LEU A 58 -3.48 -14.16 3.69
C LEU A 58 -3.32 -15.16 2.54
N VAL A 59 -2.11 -15.28 2.00
CA VAL A 59 -1.83 -16.27 0.93
C VAL A 59 -2.06 -17.69 1.44
N LYS A 60 -1.55 -18.06 2.63
CA LYS A 60 -1.76 -19.37 3.23
C LYS A 60 -3.25 -19.68 3.45
N ALA A 61 -4.03 -18.69 3.86
CA ALA A 61 -5.46 -18.85 4.08
C ALA A 61 -6.25 -19.02 2.78
N ALA A 62 -5.82 -18.34 1.70
CA ALA A 62 -6.45 -18.40 0.39
C ALA A 62 -5.99 -19.60 -0.45
N ASP A 63 -4.72 -20.00 -0.32
CA ASP A 63 -4.06 -21.06 -1.07
C ASP A 63 -3.03 -21.77 -0.17
N PRO A 64 -3.47 -22.78 0.60
CA PRO A 64 -2.59 -23.48 1.54
C PRO A 64 -1.38 -24.17 0.88
N GLU A 65 -1.52 -24.65 -0.35
CA GLU A 65 -0.42 -25.29 -1.08
C GLU A 65 0.67 -24.26 -1.44
N LEU A 66 0.31 -23.13 -2.03
CA LEU A 66 1.22 -22.03 -2.28
C LEU A 66 1.85 -21.53 -0.98
N GLY A 67 1.06 -21.47 0.10
CA GLY A 67 1.50 -21.07 1.44
C GLY A 67 2.72 -21.82 1.95
N THR A 68 2.89 -23.12 1.61
CA THR A 68 4.06 -23.92 2.03
C THR A 68 5.35 -23.53 1.31
N ARG A 69 5.25 -22.92 0.15
CA ARG A 69 6.40 -22.56 -0.70
C ARG A 69 6.89 -21.13 -0.50
N LEU A 70 6.14 -20.29 0.23
CA LEU A 70 6.48 -18.89 0.42
C LEU A 70 7.86 -18.69 1.08
N ARG A 71 8.63 -17.76 0.53
CA ARG A 71 9.95 -17.33 1.01
C ARG A 71 9.97 -15.80 1.07
N PHE A 72 9.17 -15.25 1.97
CA PHE A 72 9.09 -13.82 2.18
C PHE A 72 10.21 -13.35 3.10
N LYS A 73 10.73 -12.17 2.80
CA LYS A 73 11.75 -11.49 3.59
C LYS A 73 11.35 -10.02 3.76
N SER A 74 11.83 -9.44 4.85
CA SER A 74 11.66 -8.01 5.13
C SER A 74 12.98 -7.42 5.59
N SER A 75 13.33 -6.26 5.05
CA SER A 75 14.45 -5.45 5.48
C SER A 75 13.96 -4.05 5.76
N THR A 76 13.92 -3.68 7.03
CA THR A 76 13.33 -2.43 7.48
C THR A 76 14.25 -1.68 8.43
N ILE A 77 14.28 -0.36 8.27
CA ILE A 77 15.04 0.57 9.12
C ILE A 77 14.08 1.65 9.61
N GLY A 78 13.98 1.86 10.92
CA GLY A 78 13.08 2.86 11.50
C GLY A 78 13.36 4.27 10.95
N GLY A 79 12.32 4.96 10.45
CA GLY A 79 12.44 6.32 9.90
C GLY A 79 13.22 6.43 8.59
N SER A 80 13.57 5.32 7.94
CA SER A 80 14.37 5.35 6.72
C SER A 80 13.62 5.91 5.51
N ALA A 81 14.39 6.48 4.60
CA ALA A 81 14.06 6.67 3.19
C ALA A 81 14.70 5.55 2.35
N LEU A 82 14.31 5.43 1.09
CA LEU A 82 14.75 4.31 0.25
C LEU A 82 16.27 4.23 0.06
N HIS A 83 16.96 5.37 0.01
CA HIS A 83 18.42 5.43 -0.15
C HIS A 83 19.24 4.92 1.05
N HIS A 84 18.61 4.64 2.19
CA HIS A 84 19.29 4.06 3.35
C HIS A 84 19.45 2.53 3.24
N HIS A 85 18.81 1.90 2.25
CA HIS A 85 18.80 0.44 2.09
C HIS A 85 19.83 -0.02 1.06
N ASN A 86 20.64 -1.02 1.42
CA ASN A 86 21.55 -1.68 0.49
C ASN A 86 20.81 -2.77 -0.29
N VAL A 87 19.97 -2.36 -1.26
CA VAL A 87 19.18 -3.30 -2.07
C VAL A 87 20.07 -4.23 -2.90
N ALA A 88 21.28 -3.80 -3.26
CA ALA A 88 22.26 -4.66 -3.93
C ALA A 88 22.62 -5.88 -3.08
N HIS A 89 22.89 -5.68 -1.80
CA HIS A 89 23.14 -6.79 -0.87
C HIS A 89 21.90 -7.64 -0.64
N LEU A 90 20.75 -7.00 -0.40
CA LEU A 90 19.50 -7.69 -0.04
C LEU A 90 18.97 -8.60 -1.14
N THR A 91 19.20 -8.25 -2.41
CA THR A 91 18.70 -9.02 -3.57
C THR A 91 19.73 -9.97 -4.16
N GLU A 92 20.94 -10.03 -3.60
CA GLU A 92 21.95 -11.00 -4.00
C GLU A 92 21.56 -12.40 -3.46
N VAL A 93 21.57 -13.38 -4.36
CA VAL A 93 21.23 -14.77 -4.02
C VAL A 93 22.13 -15.30 -2.90
N GLY A 94 21.53 -15.92 -1.90
CA GLY A 94 22.23 -16.50 -0.75
C GLY A 94 22.48 -15.55 0.41
N ARG A 95 22.30 -14.22 0.25
CA ARG A 95 22.66 -13.24 1.30
C ARG A 95 21.74 -13.22 2.51
N ILE A 96 20.45 -13.26 2.29
CA ILE A 96 19.46 -13.20 3.38
C ILE A 96 18.64 -14.50 3.51
N GLY A 97 19.31 -15.63 3.23
CA GLY A 97 18.74 -16.97 3.38
C GLY A 97 17.76 -17.36 2.27
N VAL A 98 17.83 -16.71 1.10
CA VAL A 98 17.04 -17.06 -0.08
C VAL A 98 18.00 -17.54 -1.18
N GLN A 99 17.79 -18.77 -1.65
CA GLN A 99 18.71 -19.44 -2.58
C GLN A 99 18.38 -19.18 -4.07
N GLN A 100 17.34 -18.40 -4.34
CA GLN A 100 16.92 -18.00 -5.68
C GLN A 100 16.62 -16.50 -5.69
N ALA A 101 16.61 -15.88 -6.87
CA ALA A 101 16.23 -14.47 -6.99
C ALA A 101 14.80 -14.21 -6.48
N PHE A 102 14.56 -13.05 -5.90
CA PHE A 102 13.21 -12.60 -5.56
C PHE A 102 12.42 -12.37 -6.85
N GLU A 103 11.18 -12.84 -6.88
CA GLU A 103 10.25 -12.58 -7.98
C GLU A 103 9.71 -11.16 -7.92
N TRP A 104 9.44 -10.68 -6.69
CA TRP A 104 9.05 -9.31 -6.43
C TRP A 104 9.87 -8.68 -5.32
N VAL A 105 10.20 -7.41 -5.52
CA VAL A 105 10.76 -6.56 -4.46
C VAL A 105 9.83 -5.35 -4.29
N VAL A 106 9.21 -5.27 -3.11
CA VAL A 106 8.37 -4.15 -2.71
C VAL A 106 9.26 -3.09 -2.09
N LEU A 107 9.28 -1.91 -2.69
CA LEU A 107 10.07 -0.75 -2.25
C LEU A 107 9.16 0.31 -1.65
N GLN A 108 9.45 0.75 -0.43
CA GLN A 108 8.73 1.81 0.27
C GLN A 108 9.66 2.98 0.56
N GLY A 109 9.24 4.16 0.18
CA GLY A 109 9.94 5.42 0.49
C GLY A 109 9.68 5.93 1.91
N GLY A 110 10.38 6.98 2.30
CA GLY A 110 10.14 7.67 3.56
C GLY A 110 8.81 8.44 3.54
N SER A 111 8.11 8.47 4.67
CA SER A 111 6.78 9.10 4.80
C SER A 111 6.74 10.59 4.43
N GLY A 112 7.85 11.31 4.57
CA GLY A 112 7.96 12.73 4.21
C GLY A 112 8.52 12.99 2.80
N GLU A 113 8.87 11.96 2.02
CA GLU A 113 9.42 12.15 0.67
C GLU A 113 8.43 12.80 -0.28
N PRO A 114 7.13 12.44 -0.28
CA PRO A 114 6.16 13.08 -1.17
C PRO A 114 5.97 14.58 -0.94
N LEU A 115 6.26 15.07 0.28
CA LEU A 115 6.02 16.46 0.69
C LEU A 115 7.15 17.42 0.33
N SER A 116 8.25 16.96 -0.26
CA SER A 116 9.42 17.78 -0.58
C SER A 116 9.92 17.50 -1.98
N ARG A 117 10.02 18.56 -2.80
CA ARG A 117 10.51 18.44 -4.19
C ARG A 117 11.87 17.72 -4.26
N ASN A 118 12.81 18.09 -3.39
CA ASN A 118 14.15 17.49 -3.39
C ASN A 118 14.10 16.03 -2.97
N ARG A 119 13.29 15.67 -1.95
CA ARG A 119 13.15 14.28 -1.50
C ARG A 119 12.44 13.40 -2.55
N ARG A 120 11.43 13.95 -3.26
CA ARG A 120 10.81 13.26 -4.40
C ARG A 120 11.83 12.96 -5.49
N GLN A 121 12.74 13.91 -5.78
CA GLN A 121 13.80 13.69 -6.76
C GLN A 121 14.80 12.62 -6.28
N THR A 122 15.20 12.63 -5.02
CA THR A 122 16.05 11.58 -4.43
C THR A 122 15.38 10.22 -4.52
N PHE A 123 14.09 10.12 -4.13
CA PHE A 123 13.31 8.89 -4.24
C PHE A 123 13.28 8.37 -5.69
N ARG A 124 13.00 9.24 -6.68
CA ARG A 124 12.97 8.89 -8.10
C ARG A 124 14.30 8.28 -8.57
N THR A 125 15.41 8.96 -8.25
CA THR A 125 16.76 8.49 -8.64
C THR A 125 17.06 7.13 -8.03
N VAL A 126 16.89 6.98 -6.73
CA VAL A 126 17.21 5.75 -6.00
C VAL A 126 16.26 4.60 -6.38
N ALA A 127 14.97 4.89 -6.56
CA ALA A 127 14.01 3.88 -7.02
C ALA A 127 14.38 3.34 -8.41
N LYS A 128 14.86 4.22 -9.30
CA LYS A 128 15.34 3.80 -10.62
C LYS A 128 16.58 2.91 -10.52
N GLU A 129 17.59 3.30 -9.76
CA GLU A 129 18.82 2.50 -9.54
C GLU A 129 18.48 1.11 -8.98
N HIS A 130 17.60 1.06 -7.98
CA HIS A 130 17.17 -0.22 -7.41
C HIS A 130 16.35 -1.06 -8.38
N ALA A 131 15.46 -0.43 -9.15
CA ALA A 131 14.65 -1.14 -10.15
C ALA A 131 15.52 -1.75 -11.25
N ASP A 132 16.49 -1.01 -11.76
CA ASP A 132 17.42 -1.50 -12.78
C ASP A 132 18.21 -2.73 -12.27
N LEU A 133 18.69 -2.67 -11.03
CA LEU A 133 19.40 -3.78 -10.37
C LEU A 133 18.50 -5.01 -10.16
N ILE A 134 17.29 -4.81 -9.62
CA ILE A 134 16.33 -5.89 -9.35
C ILE A 134 15.97 -6.60 -10.66
N LYS A 135 15.66 -5.85 -11.70
CA LYS A 135 15.32 -6.38 -13.02
C LYS A 135 16.48 -7.11 -13.68
N ALA A 136 17.72 -6.62 -13.55
CA ALA A 136 18.92 -7.31 -14.02
C ALA A 136 19.12 -8.67 -13.35
N ARG A 137 18.51 -8.87 -12.15
CA ARG A 137 18.50 -10.15 -11.41
C ARG A 137 17.27 -11.01 -11.68
N GLY A 138 16.42 -10.62 -12.61
CA GLY A 138 15.18 -11.32 -12.99
C GLY A 138 13.97 -11.05 -12.09
N GLY A 139 14.07 -10.12 -11.16
CA GLY A 139 12.96 -9.73 -10.30
C GLY A 139 12.09 -8.62 -10.91
N GLN A 140 10.90 -8.44 -10.35
CA GLN A 140 9.98 -7.35 -10.63
C GLN A 140 9.91 -6.38 -9.44
N VAL A 141 9.50 -5.14 -9.69
CA VAL A 141 9.44 -4.09 -8.67
C VAL A 141 8.01 -3.68 -8.43
N ALA A 142 7.65 -3.57 -7.15
CA ALA A 142 6.42 -2.93 -6.72
C ALA A 142 6.74 -1.75 -5.79
N LEU A 143 6.05 -0.63 -5.96
CA LEU A 143 6.16 0.53 -5.09
C LEU A 143 4.99 0.55 -4.11
N PHE A 144 5.29 0.63 -2.82
CA PHE A 144 4.29 0.73 -1.76
C PHE A 144 3.88 2.18 -1.56
N LEU A 145 2.75 2.60 -2.15
CA LEU A 145 2.16 3.93 -1.98
C LEU A 145 1.70 4.09 -0.53
N THR A 146 2.48 4.86 0.25
CA THR A 146 2.26 5.02 1.69
C THR A 146 0.97 5.76 2.02
N PRO A 147 0.32 5.44 3.16
CA PRO A 147 -0.72 6.30 3.72
C PRO A 147 -0.23 7.73 3.93
N ALA A 148 -1.14 8.68 3.79
CA ALA A 148 -0.87 10.06 4.16
C ALA A 148 -0.89 10.21 5.68
N TYR A 149 -0.28 11.29 6.19
CA TYR A 149 -0.41 11.66 7.59
C TYR A 149 -1.87 11.97 7.93
N GLU A 150 -2.31 11.58 9.12
CA GLU A 150 -3.64 11.85 9.68
C GLU A 150 -3.52 12.76 10.92
N ALA A 151 -4.57 13.49 11.25
CA ALA A 151 -4.61 14.28 12.48
C ALA A 151 -4.41 13.37 13.71
N PRO A 152 -3.65 13.79 14.73
CA PRO A 152 -3.07 15.13 14.98
C PRO A 152 -1.62 15.33 14.50
N HIS A 153 -1.13 14.55 13.55
CA HIS A 153 0.27 14.66 13.10
C HIS A 153 0.57 16.07 12.57
N ALA A 154 1.71 16.66 12.95
CA ALA A 154 2.08 18.04 12.61
C ALA A 154 2.20 18.32 11.09
N ARG A 155 2.37 17.28 10.27
CA ARG A 155 2.44 17.37 8.81
C ARG A 155 1.13 16.97 8.13
N TYR A 156 0.04 16.81 8.89
CA TYR A 156 -1.26 16.50 8.32
C TYR A 156 -1.73 17.59 7.36
N SER A 157 -2.19 17.17 6.20
CA SER A 157 -2.94 17.99 5.25
C SER A 157 -3.80 17.08 4.38
N ALA A 158 -5.02 17.51 4.09
CA ALA A 158 -5.94 16.76 3.25
C ALA A 158 -5.37 16.49 1.83
N GLN A 159 -4.44 17.33 1.37
CA GLN A 159 -3.78 17.20 0.07
C GLN A 159 -2.59 16.22 0.07
N ASN A 160 -2.18 15.71 1.23
CA ASN A 160 -1.00 14.84 1.30
C ASN A 160 -1.17 13.55 0.51
N ILE A 161 -2.39 13.04 0.41
CA ILE A 161 -2.64 11.80 -0.33
C ILE A 161 -2.43 11.98 -1.85
N GLU A 162 -2.78 13.15 -2.41
CA GLU A 162 -2.54 13.45 -3.82
C GLU A 162 -1.03 13.58 -4.10
N LEU A 163 -0.26 14.13 -3.16
CA LEU A 163 1.20 14.21 -3.26
C LEU A 163 1.83 12.82 -3.21
N ASN A 164 1.33 11.94 -2.34
CA ASN A 164 1.77 10.55 -2.27
C ASN A 164 1.45 9.84 -3.59
N GLU A 165 0.21 9.90 -4.05
CA GLU A 165 -0.25 9.26 -5.27
C GLU A 165 0.57 9.71 -6.48
N SER A 166 0.74 11.02 -6.68
CA SER A 166 1.51 11.56 -7.80
C SER A 166 2.94 11.03 -7.80
N MET A 167 3.64 11.07 -6.66
CA MET A 167 5.02 10.61 -6.57
C MET A 167 5.16 9.12 -6.93
N TYR A 168 4.34 8.28 -6.32
CA TYR A 168 4.45 6.84 -6.50
C TYR A 168 4.02 6.38 -7.90
N VAL A 169 2.98 7.00 -8.49
CA VAL A 169 2.51 6.63 -9.82
C VAL A 169 3.46 7.16 -10.91
N GLU A 170 3.94 8.40 -10.81
CA GLU A 170 4.93 8.95 -11.75
C GLU A 170 6.18 8.06 -11.79
N VAL A 171 6.77 7.79 -10.61
CA VAL A 171 7.99 6.97 -10.53
C VAL A 171 7.70 5.53 -10.95
N GLY A 172 6.57 4.94 -10.53
CA GLY A 172 6.16 3.60 -10.95
C GLY A 172 6.06 3.47 -12.47
N ASN A 173 5.45 4.46 -13.11
CA ASN A 173 5.32 4.52 -14.57
C ASN A 173 6.68 4.68 -15.30
N GLU A 174 7.60 5.44 -14.71
CA GLU A 174 8.93 5.67 -15.27
C GLU A 174 9.79 4.42 -15.20
N ILE A 175 9.78 3.74 -14.04
CA ILE A 175 10.62 2.56 -13.82
C ILE A 175 9.94 1.24 -14.20
N GLY A 176 8.68 1.27 -14.69
CA GLY A 176 7.90 0.07 -14.98
C GLY A 176 7.70 -0.81 -13.75
N ALA A 177 7.26 -0.19 -12.65
CA ALA A 177 6.92 -0.85 -11.40
C ALA A 177 5.41 -0.90 -11.19
N LEU A 178 4.94 -1.95 -10.54
CA LEU A 178 3.58 -2.04 -10.03
C LEU A 178 3.43 -1.08 -8.84
N VAL A 179 2.29 -0.39 -8.72
CA VAL A 179 2.03 0.48 -7.57
C VAL A 179 0.96 -0.16 -6.69
N ILE A 180 1.28 -0.41 -5.43
CA ILE A 180 0.37 -0.96 -4.43
C ILE A 180 -0.36 0.22 -3.77
N PRO A 181 -1.66 0.44 -3.98
CA PRO A 181 -2.34 1.69 -3.65
C PRO A 181 -2.81 1.75 -2.18
N VAL A 182 -1.93 1.40 -1.21
CA VAL A 182 -2.31 1.33 0.21
C VAL A 182 -2.80 2.66 0.76
N GLY A 183 -2.14 3.76 0.42
CA GLY A 183 -2.57 5.10 0.87
C GLY A 183 -3.98 5.47 0.37
N LEU A 184 -4.33 5.03 -0.84
CA LEU A 184 -5.68 5.23 -1.38
C LEU A 184 -6.69 4.35 -0.67
N ALA A 185 -6.32 3.12 -0.29
CA ALA A 185 -7.18 2.25 0.51
C ALA A 185 -7.46 2.83 1.90
N PHE A 186 -6.47 3.47 2.53
CA PHE A 186 -6.68 4.20 3.80
C PHE A 186 -7.66 5.35 3.63
N ARG A 187 -7.49 6.18 2.59
CA ARG A 187 -8.42 7.27 2.28
C ARG A 187 -9.85 6.77 2.10
N GLU A 188 -10.03 5.75 1.28
CA GLU A 188 -11.35 5.17 1.00
C GLU A 188 -11.98 4.56 2.25
N ALA A 189 -11.20 3.86 3.07
CA ALA A 189 -11.71 3.29 4.32
C ALA A 189 -12.17 4.37 5.30
N TYR A 190 -11.46 5.49 5.44
CA TYR A 190 -11.90 6.62 6.26
C TYR A 190 -13.16 7.30 5.71
N GLN A 191 -13.33 7.36 4.39
CA GLN A 191 -14.53 7.90 3.77
C GLN A 191 -15.76 7.03 4.03
N ARG A 192 -15.62 5.70 3.90
CA ARG A 192 -16.71 4.75 4.16
C ARG A 192 -16.99 4.53 5.64
N PHE A 193 -15.94 4.53 6.45
CA PHE A 193 -15.99 4.15 7.87
C PHE A 193 -15.20 5.14 8.73
N PRO A 194 -15.69 6.36 8.94
CA PRO A 194 -14.93 7.45 9.59
C PRO A 194 -14.56 7.16 11.06
N ASN A 195 -15.20 6.19 11.69
CA ASN A 195 -14.90 5.78 13.07
C ASN A 195 -13.76 4.75 13.17
N LEU A 196 -13.32 4.15 12.05
CA LEU A 196 -12.18 3.24 12.06
C LEU A 196 -10.90 3.99 12.41
N LYS A 197 -10.02 3.34 13.16
CA LYS A 197 -8.71 3.87 13.53
C LYS A 197 -7.64 3.09 12.78
N LEU A 198 -7.28 3.57 11.58
CA LEU A 198 -6.25 2.94 10.74
C LEU A 198 -4.84 3.40 11.09
N HIS A 199 -4.72 4.58 11.71
CA HIS A 199 -3.45 5.07 12.27
C HIS A 199 -3.43 4.93 13.80
N LEU A 200 -2.23 4.83 14.34
CA LEU A 200 -1.99 5.02 15.77
C LEU A 200 -2.25 6.49 16.16
N PRO A 201 -2.31 6.80 17.47
CA PRO A 201 -2.56 8.17 17.93
C PRO A 201 -1.57 9.23 17.45
N ASP A 202 -0.41 8.81 16.93
CA ASP A 202 0.60 9.71 16.35
C ASP A 202 0.23 10.21 14.94
N GLY A 203 -0.83 9.69 14.33
CA GLY A 203 -1.32 10.07 13.01
C GLY A 203 -0.38 9.69 11.85
N THR A 204 0.55 8.76 12.06
CA THR A 204 1.48 8.32 11.03
C THR A 204 1.61 6.81 10.93
N HIS A 205 1.86 6.11 12.04
CA HIS A 205 2.07 4.68 12.02
C HIS A 205 0.73 3.91 11.87
N PRO A 206 0.73 2.79 11.16
CA PRO A 206 -0.48 1.99 11.02
C PRO A 206 -0.88 1.34 12.34
N SER A 207 -2.16 1.39 12.66
CA SER A 207 -2.76 0.52 13.66
C SER A 207 -2.83 -0.92 13.15
N LEU A 208 -3.32 -1.83 13.98
CA LEU A 208 -3.57 -3.22 13.57
C LEU A 208 -4.55 -3.29 12.37
N LEU A 209 -5.62 -2.49 12.39
CA LEU A 209 -6.58 -2.39 11.28
C LEU A 209 -5.91 -1.82 10.02
N GLY A 210 -5.05 -0.81 10.18
CA GLY A 210 -4.29 -0.24 9.08
C GLY A 210 -3.33 -1.25 8.44
N THR A 211 -2.61 -2.04 9.26
CA THR A 211 -1.74 -3.10 8.76
C THR A 211 -2.53 -4.19 8.03
N TYR A 212 -3.71 -4.56 8.54
CA TYR A 212 -4.58 -5.52 7.86
C TYR A 212 -5.07 -5.01 6.50
N LEU A 213 -5.55 -3.78 6.43
CA LEU A 213 -5.95 -3.16 5.17
C LEU A 213 -4.77 -3.11 4.17
N ALA A 214 -3.57 -2.73 4.65
CA ALA A 214 -2.36 -2.73 3.82
C ALA A 214 -2.02 -4.14 3.31
N ALA A 215 -2.19 -5.18 4.14
CA ALA A 215 -1.96 -6.56 3.74
C ALA A 215 -2.97 -7.03 2.69
N CYS A 216 -4.26 -6.75 2.86
CA CYS A 216 -5.31 -7.04 1.88
C CYS A 216 -5.05 -6.34 0.53
N THR A 217 -4.67 -5.04 0.58
CA THR A 217 -4.35 -4.25 -0.61
C THR A 217 -3.10 -4.81 -1.33
N THR A 218 -2.08 -5.18 -0.56
CA THR A 218 -0.85 -5.77 -1.10
C THR A 218 -1.12 -7.14 -1.73
N TYR A 219 -1.90 -7.99 -1.07
CA TYR A 219 -2.33 -9.28 -1.60
C TYR A 219 -3.10 -9.12 -2.91
N ALA A 220 -4.13 -8.26 -2.93
CA ALA A 220 -4.92 -8.01 -4.14
C ALA A 220 -4.06 -7.52 -5.31
N THR A 221 -3.05 -6.68 -5.02
CA THR A 221 -2.17 -6.11 -6.05
C THR A 221 -1.14 -7.12 -6.55
N LEU A 222 -0.41 -7.81 -5.67
CA LEU A 222 0.70 -8.71 -6.07
C LEU A 222 0.20 -10.04 -6.64
N TYR A 223 -0.93 -10.54 -6.15
CA TYR A 223 -1.48 -11.82 -6.59
C TYR A 223 -2.56 -11.69 -7.66
N GLY A 224 -3.09 -10.49 -7.89
CA GLY A 224 -4.23 -10.28 -8.80
C GLY A 224 -5.48 -11.05 -8.37
N ARG A 225 -5.61 -11.37 -7.07
CA ARG A 225 -6.70 -12.15 -6.47
C ARG A 225 -7.45 -11.32 -5.44
N SER A 226 -8.75 -11.54 -5.32
CA SER A 226 -9.56 -10.83 -4.32
C SER A 226 -9.25 -11.29 -2.90
N PRO A 227 -9.06 -10.36 -1.93
CA PRO A 227 -8.97 -10.71 -0.52
C PRO A 227 -10.34 -10.98 0.11
N VAL A 228 -11.45 -10.65 -0.59
CA VAL A 228 -12.81 -10.78 -0.06
C VAL A 228 -13.14 -12.23 0.24
N GLY A 229 -13.55 -12.48 1.47
CA GLY A 229 -13.92 -13.82 1.95
C GLY A 229 -12.74 -14.70 2.39
N VAL A 230 -11.49 -14.23 2.27
CA VAL A 230 -10.33 -14.94 2.82
C VAL A 230 -10.44 -15.03 4.34
N LYS A 231 -10.40 -16.23 4.90
CA LYS A 231 -10.59 -16.50 6.32
C LYS A 231 -9.32 -16.23 7.13
N TYR A 232 -8.87 -14.99 7.12
CA TYR A 232 -7.74 -14.50 7.90
C TYR A 232 -8.10 -13.16 8.53
N ASN A 233 -8.25 -13.14 9.84
CA ASN A 233 -8.52 -11.96 10.66
C ASN A 233 -7.81 -12.00 12.02
N LYS A 234 -7.01 -13.05 12.25
CA LYS A 234 -6.20 -13.20 13.46
C LYS A 234 -4.81 -12.65 13.16
N LEU A 235 -4.61 -11.41 13.53
CA LEU A 235 -3.31 -10.76 13.41
C LEU A 235 -2.53 -11.08 14.70
N ASP A 236 -1.48 -11.86 14.57
CA ASP A 236 -0.57 -12.07 15.70
C ASP A 236 0.17 -10.75 15.98
N PRO A 237 -0.09 -10.08 17.12
CA PRO A 237 0.41 -8.73 17.35
C PRO A 237 1.85 -8.69 17.83
N SER A 238 2.65 -9.69 17.61
CA SER A 238 4.06 -9.74 17.99
C SER A 238 4.39 -10.58 19.24
N TYR A 239 5.66 -10.88 19.37
CA TYR A 239 6.34 -11.51 20.52
C TYR A 239 6.08 -10.85 21.89
N LEU A 240 5.36 -9.73 21.94
CA LEU A 240 5.18 -8.91 23.15
C LEU A 240 3.76 -8.95 23.73
N SER A 241 2.77 -9.47 23.04
CA SER A 241 1.43 -9.64 23.59
C SER A 241 0.94 -11.07 23.47
N HIS A 242 0.54 -11.64 24.58
CA HIS A 242 0.02 -13.00 24.68
C HIS A 242 -1.46 -13.11 24.25
N SER A 243 -2.04 -12.05 23.74
CA SER A 243 -3.41 -12.00 23.21
C SER A 243 -3.37 -11.82 21.71
N ALA A 244 -3.77 -12.83 20.96
CA ALA A 244 -4.10 -12.68 19.55
C ALA A 244 -5.22 -11.63 19.44
N ASN A 245 -4.90 -10.41 18.99
CA ASN A 245 -5.89 -9.41 18.70
C ASN A 245 -6.57 -9.81 17.38
N ALA A 246 -7.69 -10.49 17.47
CA ALA A 246 -8.52 -10.75 16.31
C ALA A 246 -9.23 -9.45 15.92
N ILE A 247 -9.23 -9.15 14.64
CA ILE A 247 -10.17 -8.21 14.05
C ILE A 247 -11.52 -8.95 13.96
N ASP A 248 -12.60 -8.33 14.39
CA ASP A 248 -13.93 -8.93 14.22
C ASP A 248 -14.24 -9.18 12.75
N GLU A 249 -15.02 -10.22 12.47
CA GLU A 249 -15.28 -10.67 11.09
C GLU A 249 -15.95 -9.59 10.22
N ALA A 250 -16.80 -8.76 10.80
CA ALA A 250 -17.48 -7.69 10.06
C ALA A 250 -16.48 -6.60 9.63
N THR A 251 -15.62 -6.15 10.54
CA THR A 251 -14.55 -5.19 10.23
C THR A 251 -13.56 -5.77 9.24
N ALA A 252 -13.17 -7.04 9.39
CA ALA A 252 -12.29 -7.70 8.43
C ALA A 252 -12.91 -7.74 7.03
N ALA A 253 -14.18 -8.11 6.91
CA ALA A 253 -14.89 -8.13 5.63
C ALA A 253 -14.99 -6.72 4.99
N GLN A 254 -15.24 -5.69 5.79
CA GLN A 254 -15.27 -4.29 5.32
C GLN A 254 -13.91 -3.88 4.74
N LEU A 255 -12.81 -4.17 5.44
CA LEU A 255 -11.47 -3.81 4.99
C LEU A 255 -11.02 -4.62 3.76
N GLN A 256 -11.39 -5.89 3.67
CA GLN A 256 -11.18 -6.72 2.48
C GLN A 256 -11.90 -6.12 1.26
N GLN A 257 -13.16 -5.70 1.44
CA GLN A 257 -13.94 -5.09 0.36
C GLN A 257 -13.33 -3.75 -0.07
N VAL A 258 -12.93 -2.89 0.86
CA VAL A 258 -12.23 -1.63 0.53
C VAL A 258 -10.97 -1.90 -0.27
N ALA A 259 -10.14 -2.86 0.15
CA ALA A 259 -8.92 -3.21 -0.56
C ALA A 259 -9.21 -3.67 -2.00
N GLN A 260 -10.22 -4.54 -2.18
CA GLN A 260 -10.64 -5.03 -3.49
C GLN A 260 -11.11 -3.89 -4.39
N ASP A 261 -12.01 -3.04 -3.89
CA ASP A 261 -12.60 -1.95 -4.67
C ASP A 261 -11.54 -0.95 -5.12
N VAL A 262 -10.67 -0.53 -4.18
CA VAL A 262 -9.59 0.43 -4.47
C VAL A 262 -8.60 -0.12 -5.49
N VAL A 263 -8.18 -1.38 -5.35
CA VAL A 263 -7.27 -1.99 -6.32
C VAL A 263 -7.93 -2.09 -7.70
N THR A 264 -9.20 -2.50 -7.74
CA THR A 264 -9.96 -2.59 -9.00
C THR A 264 -10.09 -1.22 -9.67
N GLU A 265 -10.55 -0.21 -8.94
CA GLU A 265 -10.72 1.15 -9.46
C GLU A 265 -9.39 1.75 -9.92
N PHE A 266 -8.34 1.63 -9.09
CA PHE A 266 -7.02 2.19 -9.37
C PHE A 266 -6.44 1.67 -10.71
N PHE A 267 -6.58 0.38 -10.99
CA PHE A 267 -6.05 -0.21 -12.22
C PHE A 267 -7.01 -0.16 -13.41
N GLN A 268 -8.27 0.24 -13.22
CA GLN A 268 -9.22 0.50 -14.31
C GLN A 268 -9.18 1.94 -14.84
N ARG A 269 -8.44 2.83 -14.22
CA ARG A 269 -8.28 4.22 -14.67
C ARG A 269 -7.75 4.29 -16.11
N LYS A 270 -8.23 5.31 -16.85
CA LYS A 270 -7.93 5.54 -18.27
C LYS A 270 -7.16 6.83 -18.45
#